data_4474bbdcaf617639106bcf2dd7c08d8e
#
_entry.id   4474bbdcaf617639106bcf2dd7c08d8e
#
_cell.length_a   1.000
_cell.length_b   1.000
_cell.length_c   1.000
_cell.angle_alpha   90.00
_cell.angle_beta   90.00
_cell.angle_gamma   90.00
#
_symmetry.space_group_name_H-M   'P 1'
#
loop_
_entity.id
_entity.type
_entity.pdbx_description
1 polymer ?
#
loop_
_entity_poly.entity_id
_entity_poly.type
_entity_poly.pdbx_seq_one_letter_code
_entity_poly.pdbx_strand_id
1 'polypeptide(L)'
;MANDNKKEGDEMNALQELKTTQVMDLLKATISQDAEIKAAILNDSNAVAKILQSNIIDELKQELKTQKLIMRFDYATEKQHFLQSYDSEHTRNGYLYALKDFEKYCTLHGLNTPIAATPSIIDNWINDQKINNKSPATIRRNAGALSAFFSKVERDTNHEIINPVRGTRARPKNTPTKKNKFYTIGNIDAVHLQQIAKDVETILQHEKNKELKAIISIMAYRGLRCGGFEQMTIHGEQFRTISKGEEVKGTLPAICLQEVDNAGVKRNEPFTTWTSNRVKQNVKNHCNNLYNAGLISFKYSAHDFRHFFALSEYTKNHDIYKLSKLLNHSGVAVTEKYLRGLGVEI
;
A
#
# COMPACT_ATOMS: atom_id res chain seq x y z
N MET A 1 46.57 -16.70 -10.15
CA MET A 1 45.63 -15.97 -11.04
C MET A 1 45.36 -16.63 -12.40
N ALA A 2 46.33 -17.24 -13.11
CA ALA A 2 46.07 -17.89 -14.40
C ALA A 2 45.41 -19.30 -14.28
N ASN A 3 45.59 -20.02 -13.16
CA ASN A 3 45.02 -21.33 -12.93
C ASN A 3 43.57 -21.30 -12.42
N ASP A 4 43.15 -20.22 -11.76
CA ASP A 4 41.82 -20.10 -11.23
C ASP A 4 40.78 -19.77 -12.34
N ASN A 5 41.19 -18.91 -13.29
CA ASN A 5 40.34 -18.58 -14.45
C ASN A 5 40.11 -19.78 -15.40
N LYS A 6 41.03 -20.74 -15.44
CA LYS A 6 40.90 -21.95 -16.26
C LYS A 6 39.97 -22.95 -15.61
N LYS A 7 39.99 -23.08 -14.28
CA LYS A 7 39.08 -23.95 -13.53
C LYS A 7 37.63 -23.46 -13.58
N GLU A 8 37.38 -22.16 -13.42
CA GLU A 8 36.06 -21.56 -13.59
C GLU A 8 35.50 -21.74 -15.01
N GLY A 9 36.36 -21.64 -16.03
CA GLY A 9 35.97 -21.90 -17.43
C GLY A 9 35.58 -23.34 -17.70
N ASP A 10 36.31 -24.29 -17.13
CA ASP A 10 36.05 -25.73 -17.27
C ASP A 10 34.79 -26.17 -16.47
N GLU A 11 34.58 -25.64 -15.27
CA GLU A 11 33.35 -25.87 -14.51
C GLU A 11 32.11 -25.26 -15.18
N MET A 12 32.25 -24.08 -15.79
CA MET A 12 31.15 -23.44 -16.53
C MET A 12 30.81 -24.21 -17.81
N ASN A 13 31.79 -24.77 -18.51
CA ASN A 13 31.54 -25.63 -19.68
C ASN A 13 30.88 -26.96 -19.31
N ALA A 14 31.33 -27.61 -18.24
CA ALA A 14 30.73 -28.85 -17.76
C ALA A 14 29.27 -28.65 -17.28
N LEU A 15 28.98 -27.52 -16.61
CA LEU A 15 27.61 -27.13 -16.22
C LEU A 15 26.73 -26.83 -17.46
N GLN A 16 27.30 -26.30 -18.50
CA GLN A 16 26.62 -25.98 -19.75
C GLN A 16 26.31 -27.25 -20.57
N GLU A 17 27.20 -28.23 -20.59
CA GLU A 17 26.96 -29.55 -21.21
C GLU A 17 25.91 -30.36 -20.44
N LEU A 18 25.95 -30.32 -19.08
CA LEU A 18 24.97 -31.04 -18.24
C LEU A 18 23.55 -30.48 -18.46
N LYS A 19 23.43 -29.15 -18.53
CA LYS A 19 22.13 -28.47 -18.79
C LYS A 19 21.62 -28.72 -20.21
N THR A 20 22.51 -28.76 -21.19
CA THR A 20 22.14 -29.07 -22.58
C THR A 20 21.62 -30.51 -22.67
N THR A 21 22.23 -31.45 -21.98
CA THR A 21 21.80 -32.85 -21.92
C THR A 21 20.43 -32.98 -21.26
N GLN A 22 20.21 -32.31 -20.10
CA GLN A 22 18.91 -32.33 -19.42
C GLN A 22 17.79 -31.72 -20.25
N VAL A 23 18.07 -30.64 -20.99
CA VAL A 23 17.10 -30.02 -21.91
C VAL A 23 16.79 -30.94 -23.07
N MET A 24 17.78 -31.61 -23.64
CA MET A 24 17.58 -32.61 -24.70
C MET A 24 16.78 -33.81 -24.20
N ASP A 25 16.96 -34.24 -22.98
CA ASP A 25 16.20 -35.36 -22.39
C ASP A 25 14.75 -34.94 -22.10
N LEU A 26 14.51 -33.71 -21.66
CA LEU A 26 13.16 -33.13 -21.50
C LEU A 26 12.43 -32.99 -22.85
N LEU A 27 13.15 -32.54 -23.90
CA LEU A 27 12.64 -32.48 -25.27
C LEU A 27 12.26 -33.86 -25.80
N LYS A 28 13.13 -34.88 -25.61
CA LYS A 28 12.84 -36.25 -26.00
C LYS A 28 11.63 -36.81 -25.25
N ALA A 29 11.49 -36.50 -23.95
CA ALA A 29 10.36 -36.95 -23.14
C ALA A 29 9.05 -36.26 -23.60
N THR A 30 9.06 -34.96 -23.91
CA THR A 30 7.89 -34.22 -24.40
C THR A 30 7.44 -34.71 -25.79
N ILE A 31 8.38 -34.88 -26.72
CA ILE A 31 8.10 -35.43 -28.05
C ILE A 31 7.61 -36.88 -27.97
N SER A 32 8.04 -37.68 -26.98
CA SER A 32 7.59 -39.05 -26.82
C SER A 32 6.19 -39.22 -26.23
N GLN A 33 5.67 -38.21 -25.56
CA GLN A 33 4.35 -38.23 -24.89
C GLN A 33 3.19 -37.73 -25.78
N ASP A 34 3.46 -36.98 -26.83
CA ASP A 34 2.43 -36.42 -27.71
C ASP A 34 2.27 -37.23 -28.98
N ALA A 35 1.17 -38.00 -29.04
CA ALA A 35 0.87 -38.88 -30.20
C ALA A 35 0.60 -38.12 -31.51
N GLU A 36 0.08 -36.89 -31.43
CA GLU A 36 -0.17 -36.05 -32.63
C GLU A 36 1.13 -35.49 -33.20
N ILE A 37 2.08 -35.08 -32.34
CA ILE A 37 3.42 -34.65 -32.74
C ILE A 37 4.18 -35.81 -33.37
N LYS A 38 4.08 -37.04 -32.82
CA LYS A 38 4.66 -38.25 -33.41
C LYS A 38 4.08 -38.57 -34.81
N ALA A 39 2.77 -38.47 -34.97
CA ALA A 39 2.11 -38.73 -36.26
C ALA A 39 2.47 -37.66 -37.33
N ALA A 40 2.58 -36.39 -36.94
CA ALA A 40 3.01 -35.30 -37.85
C ALA A 40 4.47 -35.46 -38.29
N ILE A 41 5.36 -35.87 -37.40
CA ILE A 41 6.79 -36.11 -37.69
C ILE A 41 6.96 -37.33 -38.62
N LEU A 42 6.08 -38.34 -38.53
CA LEU A 42 6.12 -39.51 -39.40
C LEU A 42 5.60 -39.25 -40.82
N ASN A 43 4.75 -38.24 -41.05
CA ASN A 43 4.14 -37.95 -42.37
C ASN A 43 4.89 -36.90 -43.19
N ASP A 44 5.67 -36.03 -42.60
CA ASP A 44 6.55 -35.07 -43.31
C ASP A 44 7.71 -34.61 -42.43
N SER A 45 8.69 -35.49 -42.33
CA SER A 45 9.77 -35.38 -41.34
C SER A 45 10.74 -34.20 -41.51
N ASN A 46 10.73 -33.51 -42.66
CA ASN A 46 11.72 -32.44 -42.89
C ASN A 46 11.19 -31.00 -42.70
N ALA A 47 9.93 -30.72 -43.04
CA ALA A 47 9.37 -29.38 -42.93
C ALA A 47 8.86 -29.06 -41.50
N VAL A 48 8.12 -29.99 -40.91
CA VAL A 48 7.58 -29.84 -39.54
C VAL A 48 8.71 -29.90 -38.50
N ALA A 49 9.70 -30.80 -38.68
CA ALA A 49 10.86 -30.85 -37.81
C ALA A 49 11.70 -29.57 -37.83
N LYS A 50 11.84 -28.91 -39.01
CA LYS A 50 12.54 -27.62 -39.12
C LYS A 50 11.80 -26.48 -38.44
N ILE A 51 10.47 -26.41 -38.57
CA ILE A 51 9.66 -25.37 -37.96
C ILE A 51 9.60 -25.54 -36.43
N LEU A 52 9.33 -26.75 -35.95
CA LEU A 52 9.33 -27.04 -34.49
C LEU A 52 10.73 -26.86 -33.89
N GLN A 53 11.79 -27.29 -34.60
CA GLN A 53 13.15 -27.14 -34.12
C GLN A 53 13.62 -25.69 -34.08
N SER A 54 13.21 -24.83 -35.02
CA SER A 54 13.54 -23.40 -34.99
C SER A 54 12.82 -22.66 -33.84
N ASN A 55 11.51 -22.86 -33.69
CA ASN A 55 10.72 -22.22 -32.63
C ASN A 55 11.14 -22.68 -31.26
N ILE A 56 11.33 -23.98 -31.05
CA ILE A 56 11.77 -24.54 -29.76
C ILE A 56 13.19 -24.05 -29.41
N ILE A 57 14.09 -23.99 -30.40
CA ILE A 57 15.45 -23.50 -30.15
C ILE A 57 15.44 -22.01 -29.79
N ASP A 58 14.60 -21.21 -30.41
CA ASP A 58 14.51 -19.77 -30.13
C ASP A 58 13.82 -19.52 -28.77
N GLU A 59 12.80 -20.27 -28.41
CA GLU A 59 12.19 -20.26 -27.07
C GLU A 59 13.20 -20.66 -25.98
N LEU A 60 13.96 -21.74 -26.21
CA LEU A 60 14.99 -22.19 -25.27
C LEU A 60 16.15 -21.19 -25.13
N LYS A 61 16.56 -20.54 -26.22
CA LYS A 61 17.57 -19.46 -26.17
C LYS A 61 17.07 -18.29 -25.36
N GLN A 62 15.80 -17.92 -25.53
CA GLN A 62 15.18 -16.83 -24.79
C GLN A 62 15.05 -17.17 -23.30
N GLU A 63 14.63 -18.39 -22.99
CA GLU A 63 14.54 -18.87 -21.61
C GLU A 63 15.90 -18.93 -20.94
N LEU A 64 16.92 -19.44 -21.62
CA LEU A 64 18.30 -19.47 -21.12
C LEU A 64 18.87 -18.06 -20.89
N LYS A 65 18.56 -17.12 -21.81
CA LYS A 65 18.93 -15.70 -21.64
C LYS A 65 18.29 -15.11 -20.39
N THR A 66 17.00 -15.38 -20.21
CA THR A 66 16.23 -14.91 -19.04
C THR A 66 16.78 -15.53 -17.74
N GLN A 67 17.08 -16.82 -17.73
CA GLN A 67 17.68 -17.48 -16.56
C GLN A 67 19.07 -16.93 -16.21
N LYS A 68 19.93 -16.69 -17.22
CA LYS A 68 21.25 -16.06 -17.00
C LYS A 68 21.10 -14.65 -16.40
N LEU A 69 20.12 -13.88 -16.87
CA LEU A 69 19.83 -12.56 -16.33
C LEU A 69 19.34 -12.63 -14.88
N ILE A 70 18.40 -13.54 -14.58
CA ILE A 70 17.89 -13.78 -13.24
C ILE A 70 19.03 -14.16 -12.27
N MET A 71 19.98 -15.01 -12.71
CA MET A 71 21.15 -15.40 -11.91
C MET A 71 22.12 -14.25 -11.62
N ARG A 72 22.21 -13.26 -12.52
CA ARG A 72 23.07 -12.09 -12.35
C ARG A 72 22.40 -10.97 -11.57
N PHE A 73 21.09 -11.06 -11.38
CA PHE A 73 20.32 -10.02 -10.72
C PHE A 73 20.36 -10.22 -9.21
N ASP A 74 21.04 -9.35 -8.49
CA ASP A 74 21.01 -9.34 -7.04
C ASP A 74 19.71 -8.70 -6.53
N TYR A 75 18.71 -9.55 -6.30
CA TYR A 75 17.42 -9.11 -5.79
C TYR A 75 17.51 -8.35 -4.46
N ALA A 76 18.41 -8.74 -3.57
CA ALA A 76 18.52 -8.12 -2.24
C ALA A 76 19.02 -6.67 -2.36
N THR A 77 20.05 -6.45 -3.15
CA THR A 77 20.60 -5.12 -3.44
C THR A 77 19.56 -4.25 -4.16
N GLU A 78 18.91 -4.75 -5.19
CA GLU A 78 17.91 -3.99 -5.93
C GLU A 78 16.67 -3.64 -5.10
N LYS A 79 16.23 -4.54 -4.22
CA LYS A 79 15.18 -4.25 -3.24
C LYS A 79 15.59 -3.11 -2.32
N GLN A 80 16.84 -3.11 -1.85
CA GLN A 80 17.35 -2.06 -0.99
C GLN A 80 17.39 -0.71 -1.73
N HIS A 81 17.91 -0.65 -2.94
CA HIS A 81 17.92 0.55 -3.78
C HIS A 81 16.50 1.06 -4.05
N PHE A 82 15.56 0.15 -4.36
CA PHE A 82 14.15 0.52 -4.54
C PHE A 82 13.56 1.16 -3.30
N LEU A 83 13.78 0.60 -2.12
CA LEU A 83 13.26 1.16 -0.88
C LEU A 83 13.91 2.50 -0.52
N GLN A 84 15.21 2.66 -0.77
CA GLN A 84 15.93 3.92 -0.53
C GLN A 84 15.50 5.06 -1.46
N SER A 85 14.92 4.76 -2.62
CA SER A 85 14.42 5.79 -3.56
C SER A 85 13.19 6.55 -3.05
N TYR A 86 12.63 6.18 -1.91
CA TYR A 86 11.48 6.86 -1.30
C TYR A 86 11.88 7.60 -0.03
N ASP A 87 11.57 8.90 0.05
CA ASP A 87 11.89 9.74 1.22
C ASP A 87 11.05 9.34 2.44
N SER A 88 9.76 9.00 2.23
CA SER A 88 8.84 8.68 3.30
C SER A 88 9.11 7.29 3.89
N GLU A 89 9.50 7.25 5.17
CA GLU A 89 9.66 6.00 5.93
C GLU A 89 8.37 5.15 5.93
N HIS A 90 7.21 5.79 6.05
CA HIS A 90 5.92 5.09 5.99
C HIS A 90 5.70 4.38 4.65
N THR A 91 6.10 5.02 3.54
CA THR A 91 6.04 4.43 2.20
C THR A 91 7.02 3.28 2.07
N ARG A 92 8.27 3.47 2.52
CA ARG A 92 9.29 2.41 2.56
C ARG A 92 8.82 1.19 3.31
N ASN A 93 8.29 1.39 4.52
CA ASN A 93 7.77 0.30 5.36
C ASN A 93 6.58 -0.41 4.72
N GLY A 94 5.69 0.31 4.04
CA GLY A 94 4.58 -0.26 3.28
C GLY A 94 5.04 -1.16 2.12
N TYR A 95 6.03 -0.73 1.36
CA TYR A 95 6.64 -1.51 0.29
C TYR A 95 7.43 -2.69 0.83
N LEU A 96 8.25 -2.48 1.84
CA LEU A 96 9.02 -3.53 2.49
C LEU A 96 8.13 -4.66 2.99
N TYR A 97 7.00 -4.34 3.60
CA TYR A 97 6.03 -5.34 4.07
C TYR A 97 5.49 -6.19 2.91
N ALA A 98 5.10 -5.56 1.80
CA ALA A 98 4.56 -6.27 0.65
C ALA A 98 5.62 -7.16 -0.02
N LEU A 99 6.86 -6.66 -0.17
CA LEU A 99 7.96 -7.41 -0.74
C LEU A 99 8.36 -8.61 0.15
N LYS A 100 8.46 -8.43 1.47
CA LYS A 100 8.73 -9.53 2.41
C LYS A 100 7.63 -10.60 2.42
N ASP A 101 6.36 -10.19 2.31
CA ASP A 101 5.22 -11.12 2.21
C ASP A 101 5.32 -11.97 0.94
N PHE A 102 5.71 -11.34 -0.17
CA PHE A 102 5.93 -12.05 -1.44
C PHE A 102 7.19 -12.94 -1.41
N GLU A 103 8.29 -12.48 -0.84
CA GLU A 103 9.51 -13.29 -0.64
C GLU A 103 9.20 -14.57 0.13
N LYS A 104 8.47 -14.43 1.24
CA LYS A 104 8.04 -15.58 2.04
C LYS A 104 7.21 -16.57 1.21
N TYR A 105 6.29 -16.05 0.41
CA TYR A 105 5.48 -16.86 -0.50
C TYR A 105 6.37 -17.61 -1.51
N CYS A 106 7.31 -16.91 -2.16
CA CYS A 106 8.25 -17.51 -3.11
C CYS A 106 9.05 -18.65 -2.48
N THR A 107 9.62 -18.42 -1.30
CA THR A 107 10.39 -19.43 -0.56
C THR A 107 9.55 -20.67 -0.25
N LEU A 108 8.32 -20.51 0.20
CA LEU A 108 7.39 -21.60 0.53
C LEU A 108 7.01 -22.43 -0.71
N HIS A 109 7.04 -21.83 -1.89
CA HIS A 109 6.69 -22.48 -3.17
C HIS A 109 7.92 -22.83 -4.03
N GLY A 110 9.10 -22.88 -3.43
CA GLY A 110 10.32 -23.39 -4.08
C GLY A 110 10.91 -22.47 -5.15
N LEU A 111 10.54 -21.18 -5.19
CA LEU A 111 11.21 -20.22 -6.06
C LEU A 111 12.54 -19.79 -5.45
N ASN A 112 13.62 -19.95 -6.19
CA ASN A 112 14.96 -19.55 -5.75
C ASN A 112 15.11 -18.04 -5.60
N THR A 113 14.37 -17.24 -6.38
CA THR A 113 14.37 -15.79 -6.33
C THR A 113 13.02 -15.22 -6.74
N PRO A 114 12.52 -14.15 -6.08
CA PRO A 114 11.28 -13.47 -6.48
C PRO A 114 11.29 -12.92 -7.92
N ILE A 115 12.47 -12.66 -8.49
CA ILE A 115 12.61 -12.17 -9.87
C ILE A 115 12.15 -13.20 -10.92
N ALA A 116 12.22 -14.48 -10.60
CA ALA A 116 11.74 -15.54 -11.46
C ALA A 116 10.20 -15.69 -11.48
N ALA A 117 9.48 -14.80 -10.80
CA ALA A 117 8.04 -14.88 -10.72
C ALA A 117 7.36 -14.62 -12.06
N THR A 118 6.44 -15.50 -12.41
CA THR A 118 5.54 -15.36 -13.57
C THR A 118 4.21 -14.73 -13.16
N PRO A 119 3.38 -14.24 -14.11
CA PRO A 119 2.03 -13.77 -13.80
C PRO A 119 1.18 -14.80 -13.04
N SER A 120 1.33 -16.10 -13.34
CA SER A 120 0.62 -17.17 -12.64
C SER A 120 1.03 -17.27 -11.17
N ILE A 121 2.32 -17.14 -10.87
CA ILE A 121 2.83 -17.14 -9.49
C ILE A 121 2.26 -15.94 -8.71
N ILE A 122 2.20 -14.77 -9.34
CA ILE A 122 1.60 -13.58 -8.73
C ILE A 122 0.10 -13.78 -8.48
N ASP A 123 -0.64 -14.38 -9.43
CA ASP A 123 -2.05 -14.70 -9.26
C ASP A 123 -2.28 -15.68 -8.10
N ASN A 124 -1.44 -16.69 -7.95
CA ASN A 124 -1.50 -17.64 -6.85
C ASN A 124 -1.22 -16.95 -5.50
N TRP A 125 -0.19 -16.08 -5.42
CA TRP A 125 0.06 -15.28 -4.23
C TRP A 125 -1.11 -14.33 -3.87
N ILE A 126 -1.76 -13.73 -4.87
CA ILE A 126 -2.96 -12.91 -4.66
C ILE A 126 -4.10 -13.75 -4.10
N ASN A 127 -4.30 -14.97 -4.62
CA ASN A 127 -5.32 -15.89 -4.14
C ASN A 127 -5.02 -16.40 -2.73
N ASP A 128 -3.77 -16.67 -2.39
CA ASP A 128 -3.33 -16.98 -1.03
C ASP A 128 -3.70 -15.85 -0.05
N GLN A 129 -3.46 -14.61 -0.42
CA GLN A 129 -3.88 -13.46 0.40
C GLN A 129 -5.40 -13.39 0.60
N LYS A 130 -6.21 -13.81 -0.40
CA LYS A 130 -7.68 -13.89 -0.26
C LYS A 130 -8.08 -15.01 0.70
N ILE A 131 -7.47 -16.18 0.59
CA ILE A 131 -7.69 -17.33 1.50
C ILE A 131 -7.36 -16.93 2.93
N ASN A 132 -6.26 -16.18 3.13
CA ASN A 132 -5.85 -15.63 4.43
C ASN A 132 -6.69 -14.40 4.87
N ASN A 133 -7.85 -14.16 4.28
CA ASN A 133 -8.80 -13.11 4.63
C ASN A 133 -8.23 -11.68 4.61
N LYS A 134 -7.17 -11.40 3.83
CA LYS A 134 -6.72 -10.02 3.65
C LYS A 134 -7.77 -9.21 2.88
N SER A 135 -7.96 -7.96 3.29
CA SER A 135 -8.95 -7.11 2.62
C SER A 135 -8.58 -6.84 1.15
N PRO A 136 -9.57 -6.67 0.24
CA PRO A 136 -9.30 -6.33 -1.16
C PRO A 136 -8.43 -5.07 -1.33
N ALA A 137 -8.55 -4.09 -0.43
CA ALA A 137 -7.72 -2.90 -0.41
C ALA A 137 -6.25 -3.22 -0.06
N THR A 138 -6.03 -4.10 0.92
CA THR A 138 -4.69 -4.58 1.30
C THR A 138 -4.04 -5.34 0.15
N ILE A 139 -4.77 -6.25 -0.49
CA ILE A 139 -4.28 -7.04 -1.63
C ILE A 139 -3.88 -6.13 -2.78
N ARG A 140 -4.74 -5.14 -3.13
CA ARG A 140 -4.41 -4.16 -4.18
C ARG A 140 -3.17 -3.34 -3.86
N ARG A 141 -3.02 -2.91 -2.60
CA ARG A 141 -1.83 -2.17 -2.14
C ARG A 141 -0.57 -3.04 -2.26
N ASN A 142 -0.62 -4.28 -1.83
CA ASN A 142 0.52 -5.20 -1.89
C ASN A 142 0.90 -5.50 -3.35
N ALA A 143 -0.08 -5.80 -4.22
CA ALA A 143 0.16 -5.98 -5.65
C ALA A 143 0.68 -4.70 -6.33
N GLY A 144 0.22 -3.53 -5.90
CA GLY A 144 0.73 -2.24 -6.37
C GLY A 144 2.19 -1.99 -5.98
N ALA A 145 2.56 -2.34 -4.75
CA ALA A 145 3.94 -2.25 -4.26
C ALA A 145 4.88 -3.18 -5.06
N LEU A 146 4.43 -4.42 -5.28
CA LEU A 146 5.17 -5.38 -6.09
C LEU A 146 5.31 -4.91 -7.54
N SER A 147 4.23 -4.37 -8.14
CA SER A 147 4.26 -3.79 -9.49
C SER A 147 5.23 -2.62 -9.60
N ALA A 148 5.32 -1.75 -8.59
CA ALA A 148 6.27 -0.64 -8.56
C ALA A 148 7.72 -1.14 -8.55
N PHE A 149 8.02 -2.15 -7.74
CA PHE A 149 9.32 -2.79 -7.71
C PHE A 149 9.69 -3.40 -9.07
N PHE A 150 8.83 -4.25 -9.64
CA PHE A 150 9.10 -4.88 -10.93
C PHE A 150 9.14 -3.87 -12.09
N SER A 151 8.45 -2.73 -12.01
CA SER A 151 8.59 -1.67 -13.00
C SER A 151 9.95 -0.96 -12.93
N LYS A 152 10.57 -0.89 -11.75
CA LYS A 152 11.97 -0.46 -11.63
C LYS A 152 12.90 -1.49 -12.26
N VAL A 153 12.76 -2.76 -11.89
CA VAL A 153 13.56 -3.86 -12.45
C VAL A 153 13.48 -3.90 -13.98
N GLU A 154 12.29 -3.79 -14.54
CA GLU A 154 12.06 -3.75 -15.98
C GLU A 154 12.82 -2.61 -16.67
N ARG A 155 12.83 -1.41 -16.11
CA ARG A 155 13.62 -0.28 -16.63
C ARG A 155 15.11 -0.52 -16.53
N ASP A 156 15.57 -0.98 -15.36
CA ASP A 156 16.99 -1.14 -15.07
C ASP A 156 17.62 -2.30 -15.87
N THR A 157 16.79 -3.22 -16.34
CA THR A 157 17.18 -4.33 -17.22
C THR A 157 16.88 -4.08 -18.71
N ASN A 158 16.58 -2.84 -19.10
CA ASN A 158 16.20 -2.49 -20.48
C ASN A 158 15.09 -3.40 -21.03
N HIS A 159 14.06 -3.67 -20.23
CA HIS A 159 12.92 -4.54 -20.54
C HIS A 159 13.26 -6.03 -20.78
N GLU A 160 14.44 -6.48 -20.38
CA GLU A 160 14.77 -7.91 -20.41
C GLU A 160 13.99 -8.71 -19.36
N ILE A 161 13.69 -8.11 -18.18
CA ILE A 161 12.76 -8.65 -17.19
C ILE A 161 11.48 -7.84 -17.25
N ILE A 162 10.40 -8.45 -17.72
CA ILE A 162 9.08 -7.80 -17.83
C ILE A 162 8.37 -7.86 -16.49
N ASN A 163 7.66 -6.79 -16.14
CA ASN A 163 6.86 -6.74 -14.91
C ASN A 163 5.71 -7.77 -14.93
N PRO A 164 5.79 -8.88 -14.17
CA PRO A 164 4.82 -9.96 -14.22
C PRO A 164 3.46 -9.57 -13.63
N VAL A 165 3.41 -8.50 -12.82
CA VAL A 165 2.15 -8.05 -12.19
C VAL A 165 1.17 -7.47 -13.22
N ARG A 166 1.65 -7.00 -14.38
CA ARG A 166 0.78 -6.52 -15.46
C ARG A 166 -0.07 -7.60 -16.10
N GLY A 167 0.43 -8.85 -16.13
CA GLY A 167 -0.28 -10.00 -16.69
C GLY A 167 -1.25 -10.68 -15.71
N THR A 168 -1.39 -10.19 -14.47
CA THR A 168 -2.22 -10.83 -13.44
C THR A 168 -3.71 -10.61 -13.68
N ARG A 169 -4.52 -11.66 -13.42
CA ARG A 169 -5.99 -11.67 -13.51
C ARG A 169 -6.67 -11.71 -12.14
N ALA A 170 -5.99 -12.23 -11.12
CA ALA A 170 -6.52 -12.41 -9.78
C ALA A 170 -6.63 -11.11 -8.97
N ARG A 171 -5.99 -10.01 -9.42
CA ARG A 171 -6.01 -8.73 -8.73
C ARG A 171 -7.43 -8.24 -8.50
N PRO A 172 -7.84 -7.93 -7.24
CA PRO A 172 -9.17 -7.43 -6.97
C PRO A 172 -9.46 -6.14 -7.75
N LYS A 173 -10.60 -6.08 -8.44
CA LYS A 173 -11.08 -4.86 -9.08
C LYS A 173 -11.27 -3.76 -8.02
N ASN A 174 -11.27 -2.49 -8.45
CA ASN A 174 -11.62 -1.40 -7.56
C ASN A 174 -13.06 -1.63 -7.05
N THR A 175 -13.17 -2.03 -5.79
CA THR A 175 -14.47 -2.01 -5.11
C THR A 175 -14.84 -0.56 -4.85
N PRO A 176 -16.14 -0.21 -4.92
CA PRO A 176 -16.60 1.09 -4.45
C PRO A 176 -16.03 1.36 -3.05
N THR A 177 -15.69 2.59 -2.78
CA THR A 177 -15.15 3.02 -1.47
C THR A 177 -16.12 2.51 -0.39
N LYS A 178 -15.60 1.73 0.57
CA LYS A 178 -16.41 1.26 1.69
C LYS A 178 -17.02 2.51 2.34
N LYS A 179 -18.35 2.54 2.40
CA LYS A 179 -19.08 3.65 3.02
C LYS A 179 -18.55 3.85 4.45
N ASN A 180 -18.32 5.09 4.85
CA ASN A 180 -17.94 5.42 6.22
C ASN A 180 -19.06 4.99 7.18
N LYS A 181 -18.73 4.73 8.44
CA LYS A 181 -19.72 4.38 9.45
C LYS A 181 -20.76 5.50 9.70
N PHE A 182 -20.43 6.74 9.39
CA PHE A 182 -21.37 7.86 9.42
C PHE A 182 -22.27 7.93 8.17
N TYR A 183 -21.98 7.09 7.15
CA TYR A 183 -22.81 7.00 5.97
C TYR A 183 -24.07 6.18 6.29
N THR A 184 -25.19 6.84 6.36
CA THR A 184 -26.53 6.23 6.32
C THR A 184 -27.02 6.23 4.87
N ILE A 185 -27.87 5.25 4.50
CA ILE A 185 -28.47 5.21 3.17
C ILE A 185 -29.35 6.46 3.01
N GLY A 186 -28.88 7.40 2.22
CA GLY A 186 -29.43 8.74 2.10
C GLY A 186 -28.46 9.81 2.59
N ASN A 187 -28.84 11.05 2.48
CA ASN A 187 -28.06 12.20 2.93
C ASN A 187 -27.78 12.12 4.44
N ILE A 188 -26.59 12.57 4.87
CA ILE A 188 -26.38 12.88 6.29
C ILE A 188 -27.36 13.98 6.64
N ASP A 189 -28.42 13.62 7.33
CA ASP A 189 -29.38 14.59 7.82
C ASP A 189 -28.88 15.30 9.08
N ALA A 190 -29.57 16.38 9.43
CA ALA A 190 -29.24 17.17 10.59
C ALA A 190 -29.27 16.34 11.90
N VAL A 191 -30.11 15.31 11.97
CA VAL A 191 -30.28 14.45 13.17
C VAL A 191 -29.01 13.61 13.39
N HIS A 192 -28.48 13.00 12.34
CA HIS A 192 -27.24 12.23 12.44
C HIS A 192 -26.05 13.10 12.80
N LEU A 193 -25.94 14.29 12.22
CA LEU A 193 -24.87 15.24 12.56
C LEU A 193 -24.98 15.70 14.01
N GLN A 194 -26.19 15.95 14.51
CA GLN A 194 -26.44 16.29 15.92
C GLN A 194 -26.02 15.14 16.85
N GLN A 195 -26.35 13.89 16.49
CA GLN A 195 -25.93 12.75 17.29
C GLN A 195 -24.41 12.59 17.33
N ILE A 196 -23.73 12.78 16.19
CA ILE A 196 -22.25 12.76 16.14
C ILE A 196 -21.67 13.89 16.98
N ALA A 197 -22.26 15.09 16.95
CA ALA A 197 -21.82 16.23 17.75
C ALA A 197 -21.96 15.91 19.26
N LYS A 198 -23.09 15.34 19.69
CA LYS A 198 -23.32 14.92 21.06
C LYS A 198 -22.31 13.86 21.52
N ASP A 199 -22.00 12.89 20.65
CA ASP A 199 -20.98 11.88 20.95
C ASP A 199 -19.59 12.55 21.14
N VAL A 200 -19.22 13.50 20.27
CA VAL A 200 -17.95 14.24 20.36
C VAL A 200 -17.86 15.04 21.67
N GLU A 201 -18.94 15.71 22.06
CA GLU A 201 -19.01 16.42 23.35
C GLU A 201 -18.85 15.45 24.53
N THR A 202 -19.55 14.31 24.50
CA THR A 202 -19.44 13.25 25.52
C THR A 202 -18.03 12.71 25.62
N ILE A 203 -17.36 12.47 24.48
CA ILE A 203 -15.98 12.02 24.43
C ILE A 203 -15.04 13.04 25.12
N LEU A 204 -15.20 14.31 24.80
CA LEU A 204 -14.40 15.38 25.39
C LEU A 204 -14.67 15.57 26.88
N GLN A 205 -15.93 15.45 27.33
CA GLN A 205 -16.30 15.57 28.75
C GLN A 205 -15.72 14.47 29.63
N HIS A 206 -15.66 13.23 29.10
CA HIS A 206 -15.18 12.07 29.84
C HIS A 206 -13.68 11.83 29.71
N GLU A 207 -12.96 12.58 28.85
CA GLU A 207 -11.50 12.44 28.75
C GLU A 207 -10.79 13.15 29.90
N LYS A 208 -10.08 12.36 30.71
CA LYS A 208 -9.35 12.85 31.91
C LYS A 208 -7.94 13.31 31.56
N ASN A 209 -7.33 12.74 30.52
CA ASN A 209 -6.00 13.17 30.07
C ASN A 209 -6.15 14.47 29.30
N LYS A 210 -5.67 15.56 29.88
CA LYS A 210 -5.80 16.90 29.33
C LYS A 210 -5.13 17.06 27.96
N GLU A 211 -3.98 16.41 27.74
CA GLU A 211 -3.28 16.44 26.46
C GLU A 211 -4.09 15.71 25.38
N LEU A 212 -4.61 14.52 25.68
CA LEU A 212 -5.47 13.78 24.74
C LEU A 212 -6.76 14.55 24.43
N LYS A 213 -7.34 15.20 25.45
CA LYS A 213 -8.53 16.05 25.27
C LYS A 213 -8.27 17.21 24.30
N ALA A 214 -7.13 17.91 24.47
CA ALA A 214 -6.73 18.98 23.54
C ALA A 214 -6.50 18.44 22.11
N ILE A 215 -5.86 17.27 21.96
CA ILE A 215 -5.67 16.62 20.67
C ILE A 215 -7.02 16.29 20.01
N ILE A 216 -7.96 15.69 20.75
CA ILE A 216 -9.29 15.34 20.25
C ILE A 216 -10.06 16.61 19.85
N SER A 217 -10.02 17.66 20.68
CA SER A 217 -10.64 18.96 20.39
C SER A 217 -10.13 19.54 19.06
N ILE A 218 -8.81 19.57 18.86
CA ILE A 218 -8.22 20.07 17.61
C ILE A 218 -8.61 19.21 16.41
N MET A 219 -8.65 17.89 16.54
CA MET A 219 -9.13 17.02 15.46
C MET A 219 -10.61 17.26 15.13
N ALA A 220 -11.45 17.46 16.15
CA ALA A 220 -12.89 17.62 16.00
C ALA A 220 -13.30 19.02 15.49
N TYR A 221 -12.60 20.07 15.90
CA TYR A 221 -13.01 21.46 15.62
C TYR A 221 -12.06 22.21 14.68
N ARG A 222 -10.90 21.64 14.34
CA ARG A 222 -9.98 22.18 13.34
C ARG A 222 -9.66 21.17 12.22
N GLY A 223 -10.03 19.92 12.38
CA GLY A 223 -9.90 18.88 11.37
C GLY A 223 -8.47 18.41 11.10
N LEU A 224 -7.52 18.63 12.01
CA LEU A 224 -6.15 18.18 11.84
C LEU A 224 -6.05 16.65 11.80
N ARG A 225 -5.10 16.14 10.98
CA ARG A 225 -4.75 14.71 10.99
C ARG A 225 -3.91 14.38 12.23
N CYS A 226 -4.07 13.18 12.78
CA CYS A 226 -3.29 12.76 13.94
C CYS A 226 -1.76 12.77 13.73
N GLY A 227 -1.27 12.67 12.50
CA GLY A 227 0.16 12.81 12.17
C GLY A 227 0.68 14.25 12.21
N GLY A 228 -0.22 15.24 12.29
CA GLY A 228 0.18 16.64 12.38
C GLY A 228 0.62 17.09 13.78
N PHE A 229 0.35 16.31 14.82
CA PHE A 229 0.64 16.74 16.20
C PHE A 229 2.11 16.63 16.58
N GLU A 230 2.85 15.68 16.01
CA GLU A 230 4.27 15.42 16.33
C GLU A 230 5.18 16.63 16.09
N GLN A 231 4.85 17.44 15.09
CA GLN A 231 5.62 18.62 14.70
C GLN A 231 4.82 19.92 14.82
N MET A 232 3.77 19.90 15.65
CA MET A 232 2.90 21.05 15.84
C MET A 232 3.49 22.01 16.85
N THR A 233 3.47 23.29 16.53
CA THR A 233 3.72 24.40 17.47
C THR A 233 2.55 25.37 17.44
N ILE A 234 2.32 26.10 18.54
CA ILE A 234 1.25 27.08 18.69
C ILE A 234 1.88 28.44 19.03
N HIS A 235 1.52 29.48 18.27
CA HIS A 235 1.98 30.85 18.41
C HIS A 235 0.75 31.76 18.59
N GLY A 236 0.44 32.16 19.80
CA GLY A 236 -0.83 32.84 20.09
C GLY A 236 -2.00 31.90 19.77
N GLU A 237 -2.86 32.32 18.86
CA GLU A 237 -4.00 31.53 18.37
C GLU A 237 -3.66 30.68 17.12
N GLN A 238 -2.50 30.92 16.55
CA GLN A 238 -2.09 30.23 15.31
C GLN A 238 -1.31 28.96 15.63
N PHE A 239 -1.53 27.94 14.80
CA PHE A 239 -0.71 26.75 14.81
C PHE A 239 0.08 26.62 13.51
N ARG A 240 1.21 25.91 13.62
CA ARG A 240 2.05 25.49 12.51
C ARG A 240 2.38 24.03 12.70
N THR A 241 2.30 23.24 11.62
CA THR A 241 2.67 21.82 11.66
C THR A 241 3.12 21.34 10.28
N ILE A 242 3.71 20.14 10.20
CA ILE A 242 3.99 19.46 8.95
C ILE A 242 3.06 18.25 8.84
N SER A 243 2.34 18.15 7.74
CA SER A 243 1.46 17.02 7.47
C SER A 243 1.68 16.51 6.05
N LYS A 244 2.12 15.26 5.89
CA LYS A 244 2.49 14.63 4.62
C LYS A 244 3.59 15.38 3.84
N GLY A 245 4.57 15.94 4.57
CA GLY A 245 5.68 16.68 3.97
C GLY A 245 5.38 18.14 3.62
N GLU A 246 4.14 18.59 3.82
CA GLU A 246 3.72 19.98 3.54
C GLU A 246 3.49 20.75 4.85
N GLU A 247 3.87 22.01 4.86
CA GLU A 247 3.57 22.91 5.98
C GLU A 247 2.08 23.26 6.00
N VAL A 248 1.46 23.11 7.16
CA VAL A 248 0.06 23.46 7.41
C VAL A 248 0.01 24.52 8.51
N LYS A 249 -0.61 25.64 8.21
CA LYS A 249 -0.84 26.76 9.14
C LYS A 249 -2.32 27.07 9.28
N GLY A 250 -2.70 27.69 10.37
CA GLY A 250 -4.05 28.20 10.56
C GLY A 250 -4.32 28.62 11.99
N THR A 251 -5.53 29.09 12.22
CA THR A 251 -5.99 29.54 13.52
C THR A 251 -6.73 28.41 14.23
N LEU A 252 -6.53 28.25 15.51
CA LEU A 252 -7.30 27.34 16.37
C LEU A 252 -8.56 28.06 16.86
N PRO A 253 -9.73 27.41 16.82
CA PRO A 253 -10.94 27.93 17.47
C PRO A 253 -10.73 28.10 18.99
N ALA A 254 -11.45 29.04 19.61
CA ALA A 254 -11.36 29.32 21.05
C ALA A 254 -11.54 28.07 21.93
N ILE A 255 -12.45 27.17 21.56
CA ILE A 255 -12.67 25.91 22.27
C ILE A 255 -11.42 25.02 22.26
N CYS A 256 -10.64 25.02 21.18
CA CYS A 256 -9.38 24.27 21.10
C CYS A 256 -8.30 24.94 21.96
N LEU A 257 -8.22 26.27 21.90
CA LEU A 257 -7.24 27.04 22.69
C LEU A 257 -7.47 26.84 24.19
N GLN A 258 -8.71 26.82 24.64
CA GLN A 258 -9.05 26.53 26.04
C GLN A 258 -8.54 25.16 26.48
N GLU A 259 -8.71 24.11 25.66
CA GLU A 259 -8.22 22.78 26.01
C GLU A 259 -6.69 22.66 25.92
N VAL A 260 -6.05 23.42 25.01
CA VAL A 260 -4.60 23.56 24.95
C VAL A 260 -4.04 24.20 26.22
N ASP A 261 -4.68 25.27 26.72
CA ASP A 261 -4.29 25.96 27.94
C ASP A 261 -4.52 25.07 29.17
N ASN A 262 -5.65 24.37 29.23
CA ASN A 262 -5.97 23.38 30.27
C ASN A 262 -4.95 22.23 30.31
N ALA A 263 -4.37 21.84 29.15
CA ALA A 263 -3.33 20.84 29.06
C ALA A 263 -1.94 21.34 29.45
N GLY A 264 -1.78 22.65 29.68
CA GLY A 264 -0.49 23.26 30.00
C GLY A 264 0.52 23.25 28.85
N VAL A 265 0.02 23.18 27.61
CA VAL A 265 0.88 23.24 26.42
C VAL A 265 1.50 24.63 26.30
N LYS A 266 2.83 24.66 26.29
CA LYS A 266 3.57 25.91 26.16
C LYS A 266 3.54 26.44 24.73
N ARG A 267 3.39 27.75 24.60
CA ARG A 267 3.49 28.40 23.28
C ARG A 267 4.92 28.36 22.76
N ASN A 268 5.07 28.24 21.46
CA ASN A 268 6.35 28.17 20.74
C ASN A 268 7.21 26.93 21.04
N GLU A 269 6.68 25.97 21.78
CA GLU A 269 7.30 24.66 22.00
C GLU A 269 6.53 23.56 21.24
N PRO A 270 7.11 22.36 21.03
CA PRO A 270 6.38 21.23 20.47
C PRO A 270 5.11 20.94 21.26
N PHE A 271 3.99 20.80 20.56
CA PHE A 271 2.69 20.57 21.18
C PHE A 271 2.64 19.29 22.02
N THR A 272 3.24 18.23 21.53
CA THR A 272 3.26 16.92 22.19
C THR A 272 4.50 16.13 21.80
N THR A 273 4.91 15.21 22.68
CA THR A 273 5.91 14.17 22.38
C THR A 273 5.28 12.86 21.89
N TRP A 274 3.96 12.83 21.71
CA TRP A 274 3.27 11.62 21.28
C TRP A 274 3.39 11.40 19.79
N THR A 275 3.76 10.20 19.42
CA THR A 275 3.73 9.76 18.02
C THR A 275 2.29 9.62 17.52
N SER A 276 2.10 9.72 16.22
CA SER A 276 0.80 9.51 15.58
C SER A 276 0.14 8.17 15.96
N ASN A 277 0.94 7.12 16.15
CA ASN A 277 0.43 5.82 16.56
C ASN A 277 -0.05 5.82 18.02
N ARG A 278 0.65 6.51 18.93
CA ARG A 278 0.22 6.69 20.31
C ARG A 278 -1.09 7.46 20.38
N VAL A 279 -1.22 8.56 19.63
CA VAL A 279 -2.48 9.31 19.52
C VAL A 279 -3.62 8.41 19.06
N LYS A 280 -3.44 7.68 17.95
CA LYS A 280 -4.47 6.78 17.42
C LYS A 280 -4.92 5.72 18.44
N GLN A 281 -3.96 5.13 19.14
CA GLN A 281 -4.26 4.06 20.11
C GLN A 281 -5.00 4.61 21.33
N ASN A 282 -4.59 5.75 21.88
CA ASN A 282 -5.25 6.36 23.03
C ASN A 282 -6.67 6.82 22.70
N VAL A 283 -6.86 7.48 21.56
CA VAL A 283 -8.20 7.84 21.05
C VAL A 283 -9.08 6.60 20.91
N LYS A 284 -8.56 5.55 20.28
CA LYS A 284 -9.31 4.30 20.08
C LYS A 284 -9.71 3.66 21.41
N ASN A 285 -8.80 3.60 22.37
CA ASN A 285 -9.06 3.00 23.69
C ASN A 285 -10.13 3.79 24.43
N HIS A 286 -9.99 5.13 24.50
CA HIS A 286 -10.96 6.00 25.15
C HIS A 286 -12.36 5.85 24.54
N CYS A 287 -12.47 5.98 23.21
CA CYS A 287 -13.76 5.87 22.52
C CYS A 287 -14.37 4.46 22.63
N ASN A 288 -13.55 3.39 22.61
CA ASN A 288 -14.07 2.03 22.82
C ASN A 288 -14.63 1.84 24.22
N ASN A 289 -13.99 2.40 25.25
CA ASN A 289 -14.50 2.34 26.63
C ASN A 289 -15.85 3.04 26.75
N LEU A 290 -16.00 4.24 26.17
CA LEU A 290 -17.27 4.97 26.19
C LEU A 290 -18.37 4.26 25.38
N TYR A 291 -18.02 3.70 24.23
CA TYR A 291 -18.97 2.90 23.43
C TYR A 291 -19.44 1.66 24.18
N ASN A 292 -18.54 0.93 24.82
CA ASN A 292 -18.87 -0.27 25.58
C ASN A 292 -19.73 0.07 26.85
N ALA A 293 -19.59 1.28 27.36
CA ALA A 293 -20.41 1.82 28.45
C ALA A 293 -21.76 2.37 27.97
N GLY A 294 -22.04 2.36 26.67
CA GLY A 294 -23.29 2.87 26.08
C GLY A 294 -23.41 4.40 26.10
N LEU A 295 -22.31 5.12 26.31
CA LEU A 295 -22.30 6.58 26.43
C LEU A 295 -22.23 7.28 25.06
N ILE A 296 -21.74 6.60 24.03
CA ILE A 296 -21.64 7.11 22.65
C ILE A 296 -22.19 6.08 21.65
N SER A 297 -22.64 6.57 20.50
CA SER A 297 -23.36 5.76 19.49
C SER A 297 -22.44 4.95 18.57
N PHE A 298 -21.16 5.36 18.43
CA PHE A 298 -20.23 4.76 17.49
C PHE A 298 -18.84 4.52 18.12
N LYS A 299 -18.09 3.55 17.58
CA LYS A 299 -16.66 3.39 17.90
C LYS A 299 -15.85 4.38 17.08
N TYR A 300 -15.42 5.47 17.69
CA TYR A 300 -14.61 6.50 17.03
C TYR A 300 -13.15 6.10 16.90
N SER A 301 -12.52 6.49 15.79
CA SER A 301 -11.08 6.51 15.58
C SER A 301 -10.62 7.96 15.42
N ALA A 302 -9.32 8.20 15.50
CA ALA A 302 -8.76 9.55 15.32
C ALA A 302 -9.19 10.24 14.01
N HIS A 303 -9.41 9.47 12.94
CA HIS A 303 -9.82 10.05 11.65
C HIS A 303 -11.30 10.45 11.63
N ASP A 304 -12.13 9.86 12.47
CA ASP A 304 -13.56 10.17 12.53
C ASP A 304 -13.85 11.59 13.06
N PHE A 305 -12.99 12.12 13.92
CA PHE A 305 -13.11 13.53 14.34
C PHE A 305 -12.87 14.50 13.19
N ARG A 306 -11.97 14.18 12.29
CA ARG A 306 -11.77 14.96 11.06
C ARG A 306 -12.94 14.80 10.08
N HIS A 307 -13.59 13.63 10.06
CA HIS A 307 -14.84 13.44 9.32
C HIS A 307 -15.95 14.31 9.89
N PHE A 308 -16.09 14.35 11.21
CA PHE A 308 -17.03 15.22 11.89
C PHE A 308 -16.78 16.70 11.55
N PHE A 309 -15.52 17.16 11.64
CA PHE A 309 -15.16 18.54 11.24
C PHE A 309 -15.59 18.84 9.80
N ALA A 310 -15.29 17.96 8.88
CA ALA A 310 -15.60 18.17 7.47
C ALA A 310 -17.10 18.26 7.22
N LEU A 311 -17.88 17.38 7.86
CA LEU A 311 -19.35 17.40 7.77
C LEU A 311 -19.91 18.68 8.37
N SER A 312 -19.48 19.05 9.59
CA SER A 312 -19.94 20.25 10.30
C SER A 312 -19.64 21.52 9.52
N GLU A 313 -18.43 21.66 8.96
CA GLU A 313 -18.06 22.85 8.17
C GLU A 313 -18.78 22.91 6.83
N TYR A 314 -18.94 21.77 6.15
CA TYR A 314 -19.66 21.72 4.88
C TYR A 314 -21.15 22.05 5.06
N THR A 315 -21.79 21.48 6.08
CA THR A 315 -23.23 21.71 6.37
C THR A 315 -23.50 23.19 6.72
N LYS A 316 -22.55 23.90 7.33
CA LYS A 316 -22.71 25.33 7.66
C LYS A 316 -22.69 26.23 6.41
N ASN A 317 -21.82 25.96 5.46
CA ASN A 317 -21.48 26.91 4.42
C ASN A 317 -21.69 26.38 3.00
N HIS A 318 -21.80 25.07 2.80
CA HIS A 318 -21.82 24.38 1.50
C HIS A 318 -20.68 24.79 0.55
N ASP A 319 -19.57 25.31 1.13
CA ASP A 319 -18.40 25.80 0.39
C ASP A 319 -17.30 24.74 0.41
N ILE A 320 -17.27 23.96 -0.66
CA ILE A 320 -16.29 22.89 -0.85
C ILE A 320 -14.86 23.43 -1.04
N TYR A 321 -14.71 24.63 -1.63
CA TYR A 321 -13.42 25.26 -1.84
C TYR A 321 -12.79 25.71 -0.52
N LYS A 322 -13.57 26.37 0.33
CA LYS A 322 -13.17 26.74 1.69
C LYS A 322 -12.81 25.51 2.51
N LEU A 323 -13.65 24.46 2.45
CA LEU A 323 -13.39 23.20 3.16
C LEU A 323 -12.11 22.53 2.65
N SER A 324 -11.86 22.53 1.34
CA SER A 324 -10.63 21.97 0.76
C SER A 324 -9.38 22.64 1.33
N LYS A 325 -9.38 23.96 1.46
CA LYS A 325 -8.30 24.73 2.12
C LYS A 325 -8.16 24.38 3.60
N LEU A 326 -9.27 24.36 4.34
CA LEU A 326 -9.25 24.01 5.78
C LEU A 326 -8.70 22.60 6.03
N LEU A 327 -9.01 21.67 5.17
CA LEU A 327 -8.53 20.29 5.24
C LEU A 327 -7.11 20.09 4.67
N ASN A 328 -6.51 21.11 4.08
CA ASN A 328 -5.25 20.99 3.34
C ASN A 328 -5.27 19.78 2.37
N HIS A 329 -6.24 19.80 1.46
CA HIS A 329 -6.32 18.86 0.36
C HIS A 329 -5.63 19.45 -0.88
N SER A 330 -4.98 18.61 -1.67
CA SER A 330 -4.29 19.02 -2.90
C SER A 330 -5.20 19.58 -3.98
N GLY A 331 -6.52 19.51 -3.81
CA GLY A 331 -7.50 20.06 -4.73
C GLY A 331 -8.94 19.78 -4.30
N VAL A 332 -9.88 20.50 -4.90
CA VAL A 332 -11.32 20.39 -4.62
C VAL A 332 -11.86 18.99 -4.94
N ALA A 333 -11.39 18.37 -6.03
CA ALA A 333 -11.81 17.01 -6.40
C ALA A 333 -11.50 15.95 -5.31
N VAL A 334 -10.43 16.16 -4.51
CA VAL A 334 -10.12 15.29 -3.37
C VAL A 334 -11.16 15.48 -2.26
N THR A 335 -11.60 16.73 -2.02
CA THR A 335 -12.62 17.05 -1.02
C THR A 335 -13.99 16.56 -1.45
N GLU A 336 -14.34 16.69 -2.72
CA GLU A 336 -15.56 16.14 -3.29
C GLU A 336 -15.65 14.62 -3.09
N LYS A 337 -14.61 13.90 -3.52
CA LYS A 337 -14.53 12.45 -3.30
C LYS A 337 -14.60 12.06 -1.82
N TYR A 338 -14.00 12.89 -0.96
CA TYR A 338 -14.01 12.69 0.48
C TYR A 338 -15.42 12.85 1.05
N LEU A 339 -16.14 13.92 0.69
CA LEU A 339 -17.53 14.18 1.13
C LEU A 339 -18.49 13.13 0.60
N ARG A 340 -18.41 12.74 -0.68
CA ARG A 340 -19.18 11.61 -1.24
C ARG A 340 -18.95 10.32 -0.46
N GLY A 341 -17.70 10.07 0.00
CA GLY A 341 -17.37 8.92 0.86
C GLY A 341 -18.01 9.00 2.26
N LEU A 342 -18.41 10.18 2.69
CA LEU A 342 -19.13 10.44 3.95
C LEU A 342 -20.66 10.46 3.74
N GLY A 343 -21.17 10.32 2.52
CA GLY A 343 -22.58 10.30 2.21
C GLY A 343 -23.19 11.67 1.89
N VAL A 344 -22.34 12.65 1.60
CA VAL A 344 -22.82 13.97 1.16
C VAL A 344 -23.03 13.94 -0.36
N GLU A 345 -24.20 14.32 -0.82
CA GLU A 345 -24.48 14.59 -2.23
C GLU A 345 -23.93 15.98 -2.60
N ILE A 346 -23.11 16.00 -3.64
CA ILE A 346 -22.46 17.22 -4.15
C ILE A 346 -22.67 17.26 -5.66
#